data_e750f9e3c2b0a0dc5bceaf21e67ad980
#
_entry.id   e750f9e3c2b0a0dc5bceaf21e67ad980
#
_cell.length_a   1.000
_cell.length_b   1.000
_cell.length_c   1.000
_cell.angle_alpha   90.00
_cell.angle_beta   90.00
_cell.angle_gamma   90.00
#
_symmetry.space_group_name_H-M   'P 1'
#
loop_
_entity.id
_entity.type
_entity.pdbx_description
1 polymer ?
#
loop_
_entity_poly.entity_id
_entity_poly.type
_entity_poly.pdbx_seq_one_letter_code
_entity_poly.pdbx_strand_id
1 'polypeptide(L)'
;DKDTVDFSEAQLAYFAFNFVTDPLGGTEGDKAKYNNKLASTIYQNRGGNFEYALRRYSQWIGLVNESDVPYSIFKNDTNASIDSKYAYGYDRAHLQNAYEINIKQQPQQVKEMIREHGAVGAMYYDRNAGWGFYGDDAYTYYDADRVGGGHAVMIVGWDDNFSKDNFRETNRPANNGAWLVRNSWGDYKDYFWMSYDTVSLADTAWVFDVTGSDNYDNNYQLDGGINTYKVSNYTTMA
;
A
#
# COMPACT_ATOMS: atom_id res chain seq x y z
N ASP A 1 -25.10 1.24 10.40
CA ASP A 1 -23.79 1.48 10.99
C ASP A 1 -22.79 0.77 10.11
N LYS A 2 -21.99 1.55 9.38
CA LYS A 2 -20.81 0.99 8.72
C LYS A 2 -19.79 0.84 9.85
N ASP A 3 -19.58 -0.39 10.28
CA ASP A 3 -18.47 -0.71 11.16
C ASP A 3 -17.19 -0.17 10.49
N THR A 4 -16.50 0.69 11.20
CA THR A 4 -15.25 1.26 10.72
C THR A 4 -14.25 0.11 10.72
N VAL A 5 -13.94 -0.43 9.55
CA VAL A 5 -12.90 -1.45 9.41
C VAL A 5 -11.56 -0.76 9.57
N ASP A 6 -10.79 -1.21 10.53
CA ASP A 6 -9.46 -0.68 10.84
C ASP A 6 -8.50 -1.86 11.06
N PHE A 7 -7.67 -2.13 10.05
CA PHE A 7 -6.71 -3.22 10.08
C PHE A 7 -5.32 -2.74 10.51
N SER A 8 -4.63 -3.58 11.25
CA SER A 8 -3.31 -3.31 11.83
C SER A 8 -2.20 -3.18 10.78
N GLU A 9 -1.64 -1.99 10.64
CA GLU A 9 -0.41 -1.76 9.88
C GLU A 9 0.81 -2.38 10.59
N ALA A 10 0.79 -2.43 11.93
CA ALA A 10 1.87 -3.01 12.71
C ALA A 10 2.02 -4.51 12.43
N GLN A 11 0.90 -5.24 12.34
CA GLN A 11 0.89 -6.66 12.00
C GLN A 11 1.48 -6.90 10.61
N LEU A 12 1.01 -6.16 9.61
CA LEU A 12 1.54 -6.26 8.25
C LEU A 12 3.03 -5.95 8.19
N ALA A 13 3.46 -4.84 8.82
CA ALA A 13 4.87 -4.42 8.83
C ALA A 13 5.78 -5.48 9.47
N TYR A 14 5.33 -6.10 10.57
CA TYR A 14 6.10 -7.14 11.24
C TYR A 14 6.24 -8.39 10.38
N PHE A 15 5.13 -8.98 9.94
CA PHE A 15 5.15 -10.24 9.21
C PHE A 15 5.64 -10.10 7.76
N ALA A 16 5.70 -8.90 7.21
CA ALA A 16 6.40 -8.69 5.94
C ALA A 16 7.90 -9.03 6.03
N PHE A 17 8.52 -8.84 7.20
CA PHE A 17 9.96 -8.98 7.39
C PHE A 17 10.36 -10.09 8.38
N ASN A 18 9.42 -10.75 9.02
CA ASN A 18 9.69 -11.82 9.98
C ASN A 18 9.01 -13.11 9.55
N PHE A 19 9.68 -14.22 9.80
CA PHE A 19 9.14 -15.54 9.52
C PHE A 19 7.99 -15.88 10.46
N VAL A 20 7.08 -16.68 9.93
CA VAL A 20 6.13 -17.44 10.73
C VAL A 20 5.97 -18.81 10.08
N THR A 21 6.00 -19.85 10.88
CA THR A 21 5.74 -21.21 10.41
C THR A 21 4.27 -21.33 10.02
N ASP A 22 4.00 -21.93 8.86
CA ASP A 22 2.63 -22.17 8.41
C ASP A 22 1.87 -23.08 9.40
N PRO A 23 0.52 -23.01 9.45
CA PRO A 23 -0.29 -23.77 10.41
C PRO A 23 -0.15 -25.29 10.28
N LEU A 24 0.26 -25.80 9.12
CA LEU A 24 0.50 -27.22 8.88
C LEU A 24 1.91 -27.65 9.31
N GLY A 25 2.78 -26.71 9.70
CA GLY A 25 4.15 -26.98 10.13
C GLY A 25 5.08 -27.45 9.02
N GLY A 26 4.70 -27.24 7.76
CA GLY A 26 5.45 -27.75 6.61
C GLY A 26 6.61 -26.88 6.19
N THR A 27 6.53 -25.57 6.41
CA THR A 27 7.53 -24.58 6.01
C THR A 27 7.75 -23.51 7.07
N GLU A 28 8.92 -22.88 7.08
CA GLU A 28 9.18 -21.70 7.92
C GLU A 28 8.50 -20.44 7.37
N GLY A 29 7.81 -20.55 6.25
CA GLY A 29 7.25 -19.42 5.53
C GLY A 29 8.32 -18.53 4.91
N ASP A 30 7.87 -17.60 4.08
CA ASP A 30 8.74 -16.67 3.40
C ASP A 30 8.64 -15.27 4.03
N LYS A 31 9.70 -14.49 3.89
CA LYS A 31 9.73 -13.07 4.29
C LYS A 31 10.41 -12.22 3.25
N ALA A 32 10.08 -10.94 3.22
CA ALA A 32 10.80 -9.99 2.41
C ALA A 32 12.28 -9.97 2.81
N LYS A 33 13.17 -10.17 1.84
CA LYS A 33 14.58 -9.96 2.05
C LYS A 33 14.91 -8.49 1.96
N TYR A 34 15.71 -8.06 2.88
CA TYR A 34 16.05 -6.68 3.05
C TYR A 34 17.49 -6.40 2.59
N ASN A 35 17.68 -5.32 1.82
CA ASN A 35 19.02 -4.91 1.39
C ASN A 35 19.75 -4.19 2.54
N ASN A 36 20.70 -4.87 3.17
CA ASN A 36 21.47 -4.35 4.30
C ASN A 36 22.22 -3.01 4.06
N LYS A 37 22.31 -2.54 2.82
CA LYS A 37 23.04 -1.31 2.49
C LYS A 37 22.24 -0.02 2.71
N LEU A 38 20.91 -0.13 2.83
CA LEU A 38 20.01 1.04 3.01
C LEU A 38 19.29 1.04 4.36
N ALA A 39 19.73 0.28 5.29
CA ALA A 39 18.94 -0.39 6.28
C ALA A 39 18.89 0.28 7.64
N SER A 40 17.73 0.71 8.03
CA SER A 40 17.33 0.58 9.44
C SER A 40 17.24 -0.93 9.81
N THR A 41 17.80 -1.34 10.95
CA THR A 41 17.59 -2.68 11.52
C THR A 41 16.15 -2.84 12.01
N ILE A 42 15.42 -1.75 12.13
CA ILE A 42 14.05 -1.62 12.62
C ILE A 42 13.10 -1.89 11.45
N TYR A 43 12.29 -2.96 11.53
CA TYR A 43 11.41 -3.36 10.43
C TYR A 43 10.38 -2.29 10.06
N GLN A 44 9.87 -1.52 11.02
CA GLN A 44 8.94 -0.41 10.80
C GLN A 44 9.49 0.63 9.81
N ASN A 45 10.80 0.86 9.81
CA ASN A 45 11.45 1.86 8.98
C ASN A 45 12.01 1.28 7.66
N ARG A 46 11.68 0.04 7.34
CA ARG A 46 12.19 -0.61 6.11
C ARG A 46 11.43 -0.21 4.86
N GLY A 47 10.34 0.54 5.02
CA GLY A 47 9.43 0.83 3.92
C GLY A 47 8.67 -0.40 3.47
N GLY A 48 8.06 -0.33 2.31
CA GLY A 48 7.27 -1.40 1.74
C GLY A 48 6.64 -0.96 0.42
N ASN A 49 5.79 -1.81 -0.09
CA ASN A 49 4.96 -1.56 -1.26
C ASN A 49 3.72 -2.45 -1.20
N PHE A 50 2.78 -2.23 -2.11
CA PHE A 50 1.55 -3.02 -2.17
C PHE A 50 1.80 -4.51 -2.49
N GLU A 51 2.90 -4.85 -3.17
CA GLU A 51 3.27 -6.24 -3.42
C GLU A 51 3.57 -7.00 -2.11
N TYR A 52 4.18 -6.35 -1.11
CA TYR A 52 4.39 -6.96 0.19
C TYR A 52 3.07 -7.29 0.88
N ALA A 53 2.12 -6.37 0.84
CA ALA A 53 0.77 -6.62 1.36
C ALA A 53 0.08 -7.76 0.59
N LEU A 54 0.11 -7.73 -0.75
CA LEU A 54 -0.42 -8.80 -1.59
C LEU A 54 0.11 -10.17 -1.18
N ARG A 55 1.43 -10.30 -1.08
CA ARG A 55 2.10 -11.56 -0.76
C ARG A 55 1.70 -12.09 0.63
N ARG A 56 1.53 -11.21 1.63
CA ARG A 56 1.11 -11.63 2.96
C ARG A 56 -0.35 -11.99 3.02
N TYR A 57 -1.20 -11.15 2.48
CA TYR A 57 -2.64 -11.40 2.51
C TYR A 57 -3.05 -12.61 1.66
N SER A 58 -2.32 -12.89 0.57
CA SER A 58 -2.56 -14.12 -0.22
C SER A 58 -2.18 -15.40 0.54
N GLN A 59 -1.30 -15.32 1.54
CA GLN A 59 -0.95 -16.43 2.45
C GLN A 59 -1.90 -16.56 3.64
N TRP A 60 -2.91 -15.69 3.74
CA TRP A 60 -3.75 -15.52 4.92
C TRP A 60 -2.99 -15.12 6.18
N ILE A 61 -1.88 -14.39 6.01
CA ILE A 61 -1.16 -13.77 7.11
C ILE A 61 -1.77 -12.37 7.37
N GLY A 62 -2.67 -12.29 8.34
CA GLY A 62 -3.44 -11.08 8.67
C GLY A 62 -4.71 -11.06 7.80
N LEU A 63 -5.26 -10.05 7.72
CA LEU A 63 -5.90 -8.85 8.09
C LEU A 63 -6.44 -8.91 9.54
N VAL A 64 -5.67 -8.42 10.47
CA VAL A 64 -6.00 -8.41 11.90
C VAL A 64 -6.50 -7.01 12.26
N ASN A 65 -7.45 -6.91 13.18
CA ASN A 65 -7.92 -5.58 13.62
C ASN A 65 -6.80 -4.78 14.30
N GLU A 66 -6.82 -3.47 14.13
CA GLU A 66 -5.95 -2.53 14.83
C GLU A 66 -6.05 -2.69 16.37
N SER A 67 -7.25 -2.99 16.89
CA SER A 67 -7.45 -3.23 18.31
C SER A 67 -6.71 -4.45 18.88
N ASP A 68 -6.39 -5.45 18.04
CA ASP A 68 -5.69 -6.67 18.43
C ASP A 68 -4.15 -6.47 18.39
N VAL A 69 -3.67 -5.71 17.42
CA VAL A 69 -2.24 -5.37 17.26
C VAL A 69 -2.12 -3.87 16.94
N PRO A 70 -2.23 -3.00 17.93
CA PRO A 70 -2.33 -1.56 17.69
C PRO A 70 -1.00 -0.96 17.26
N TYR A 71 -1.05 -0.02 16.30
CA TYR A 71 0.13 0.74 15.84
C TYR A 71 0.87 1.44 16.98
N SER A 72 0.16 1.74 18.08
CA SER A 72 0.72 2.34 19.28
C SER A 72 1.82 1.52 19.96
N ILE A 73 1.99 0.22 19.64
CA ILE A 73 3.10 -0.58 20.16
C ILE A 73 4.47 0.04 19.82
N PHE A 74 4.55 0.76 18.70
CA PHE A 74 5.77 1.42 18.26
C PHE A 74 6.15 2.67 19.06
N LYS A 75 5.26 3.19 19.88
CA LYS A 75 5.56 4.36 20.74
C LYS A 75 6.70 4.08 21.74
N ASN A 76 6.79 2.84 22.22
CA ASN A 76 7.77 2.45 23.22
C ASN A 76 8.91 1.59 22.64
N ASP A 77 8.64 0.83 21.61
CA ASP A 77 9.60 -0.02 20.93
C ASP A 77 9.31 -0.07 19.43
N THR A 78 10.07 0.67 18.66
CA THR A 78 9.96 0.73 17.20
C THR A 78 10.33 -0.59 16.49
N ASN A 79 10.86 -1.57 17.23
CA ASN A 79 11.17 -2.91 16.74
C ASN A 79 10.41 -3.98 17.54
N ALA A 80 9.25 -3.63 18.09
CA ALA A 80 8.43 -4.51 18.92
C ALA A 80 8.17 -5.85 18.22
N SER A 81 8.30 -6.94 18.99
CA SER A 81 7.95 -8.27 18.51
C SER A 81 6.44 -8.48 18.61
N ILE A 82 5.85 -9.05 17.55
CA ILE A 82 4.44 -9.43 17.51
C ILE A 82 4.33 -10.93 17.63
N ASP A 83 3.44 -11.40 18.51
CA ASP A 83 3.18 -12.81 18.74
C ASP A 83 2.73 -13.49 17.42
N SER A 84 3.31 -14.65 17.12
CA SER A 84 3.03 -15.43 15.91
C SER A 84 1.57 -15.87 15.78
N LYS A 85 0.80 -15.92 16.89
CA LYS A 85 -0.63 -16.18 16.85
C LYS A 85 -1.41 -15.19 15.98
N TYR A 86 -0.92 -13.95 15.85
CA TYR A 86 -1.54 -12.92 15.02
C TYR A 86 -1.22 -13.06 13.52
N ALA A 87 -0.47 -14.07 13.13
CA ALA A 87 -0.27 -14.38 11.72
C ALA A 87 -1.49 -15.07 11.10
N TYR A 88 -2.04 -16.11 11.77
CA TYR A 88 -3.08 -16.97 11.20
C TYR A 88 -4.33 -17.14 12.07
N GLY A 89 -4.31 -16.76 13.32
CA GLY A 89 -5.37 -17.10 14.26
C GLY A 89 -6.37 -15.99 14.57
N TYR A 90 -6.12 -14.79 14.09
CA TYR A 90 -6.89 -13.58 14.40
C TYR A 90 -7.33 -12.81 13.16
N ASP A 91 -7.24 -13.43 12.01
CA ASP A 91 -7.68 -12.86 10.75
C ASP A 91 -9.19 -12.58 10.74
N ARG A 92 -9.56 -11.40 10.30
CA ARG A 92 -10.95 -10.91 10.19
C ARG A 92 -11.45 -10.93 8.77
N ALA A 93 -10.54 -10.95 7.83
CA ALA A 93 -10.83 -11.01 6.43
C ALA A 93 -9.72 -11.74 5.68
N HIS A 94 -10.07 -12.34 4.56
CA HIS A 94 -9.14 -12.93 3.62
C HIS A 94 -9.14 -12.19 2.31
N LEU A 95 -7.96 -12.07 1.69
CA LEU A 95 -7.84 -11.55 0.34
C LEU A 95 -8.52 -12.52 -0.64
N GLN A 96 -9.45 -12.00 -1.45
CA GLN A 96 -10.12 -12.74 -2.51
C GLN A 96 -9.49 -12.49 -3.86
N ASN A 97 -9.29 -11.21 -4.18
CA ASN A 97 -8.67 -10.79 -5.43
C ASN A 97 -7.74 -9.60 -5.18
N ALA A 98 -6.75 -9.48 -6.04
CA ALA A 98 -5.96 -8.27 -6.16
C ALA A 98 -5.80 -7.93 -7.64
N TYR A 99 -5.89 -6.65 -7.95
CA TYR A 99 -5.76 -6.15 -9.31
C TYR A 99 -4.59 -5.18 -9.37
N GLU A 100 -3.78 -5.36 -10.40
CA GLU A 100 -2.71 -4.43 -10.76
C GLU A 100 -3.08 -3.74 -12.07
N ILE A 101 -3.11 -2.43 -12.07
CA ILE A 101 -3.58 -1.62 -13.19
C ILE A 101 -2.51 -0.57 -13.53
N ASN A 102 -2.20 -0.41 -14.80
CA ASN A 102 -1.34 0.70 -15.23
C ASN A 102 -2.15 2.00 -15.26
N ILE A 103 -2.01 2.83 -14.22
CA ILE A 103 -2.79 4.06 -14.05
C ILE A 103 -2.57 5.08 -15.16
N LYS A 104 -1.38 5.11 -15.76
CA LYS A 104 -1.05 6.05 -16.85
C LYS A 104 -1.61 5.62 -18.20
N GLN A 105 -1.67 4.32 -18.44
CA GLN A 105 -2.18 3.76 -19.69
C GLN A 105 -3.69 3.49 -19.64
N GLN A 106 -4.22 3.22 -18.46
CA GLN A 106 -5.61 2.79 -18.24
C GLN A 106 -6.35 3.63 -17.20
N PRO A 107 -6.32 4.98 -17.29
CA PRO A 107 -6.94 5.83 -16.27
C PRO A 107 -8.45 5.63 -16.12
N GLN A 108 -9.14 5.21 -17.20
CA GLN A 108 -10.57 4.91 -17.12
C GLN A 108 -10.85 3.66 -16.30
N GLN A 109 -10.03 2.63 -16.42
CA GLN A 109 -10.14 1.42 -15.60
C GLN A 109 -9.90 1.74 -14.12
N VAL A 110 -8.95 2.63 -13.80
CA VAL A 110 -8.75 3.10 -12.42
C VAL A 110 -10.01 3.79 -11.88
N LYS A 111 -10.69 4.63 -12.67
CA LYS A 111 -11.94 5.28 -12.28
C LYS A 111 -13.08 4.28 -12.06
N GLU A 112 -13.15 3.23 -12.87
CA GLU A 112 -14.09 2.13 -12.69
C GLU A 112 -13.84 1.39 -11.38
N MET A 113 -12.59 1.05 -11.09
CA MET A 113 -12.21 0.41 -9.81
C MET A 113 -12.52 1.29 -8.60
N ILE A 114 -12.33 2.60 -8.68
CA ILE A 114 -12.75 3.52 -7.61
C ILE A 114 -14.26 3.47 -7.39
N ARG A 115 -15.06 3.39 -8.46
CA ARG A 115 -16.53 3.27 -8.33
C ARG A 115 -16.96 1.94 -7.71
N GLU A 116 -16.28 0.85 -8.04
CA GLU A 116 -16.63 -0.50 -7.61
C GLU A 116 -16.12 -0.79 -6.20
N HIS A 117 -14.88 -0.39 -5.89
CA HIS A 117 -14.17 -0.76 -4.67
C HIS A 117 -13.94 0.42 -3.71
N GLY A 118 -14.28 1.63 -4.10
CA GLY A 118 -14.17 2.85 -3.28
C GLY A 118 -12.82 3.52 -3.32
N ALA A 119 -11.72 2.79 -3.51
CA ALA A 119 -10.38 3.34 -3.55
C ALA A 119 -9.40 2.46 -4.33
N VAL A 120 -8.30 3.07 -4.78
CA VAL A 120 -7.18 2.38 -5.44
C VAL A 120 -5.87 2.80 -4.78
N GLY A 121 -5.05 1.84 -4.38
CA GLY A 121 -3.72 2.10 -3.84
C GLY A 121 -2.76 2.57 -4.92
N ALA A 122 -1.96 3.59 -4.63
CA ALA A 122 -0.94 4.10 -5.53
C ALA A 122 0.32 4.52 -4.78
N MET A 123 1.43 4.62 -5.49
CA MET A 123 2.68 5.13 -4.94
C MET A 123 3.17 6.32 -5.76
N TYR A 124 3.80 7.28 -5.11
CA TYR A 124 4.46 8.37 -5.78
C TYR A 124 5.76 8.75 -5.06
N TYR A 125 6.63 9.50 -5.73
CA TYR A 125 7.80 10.09 -5.08
C TYR A 125 7.43 11.47 -4.56
N ASP A 126 7.42 11.58 -3.23
CA ASP A 126 7.08 12.82 -2.54
C ASP A 126 8.27 13.75 -2.38
N ARG A 127 8.09 15.03 -2.68
CA ARG A 127 9.03 16.10 -2.35
C ARG A 127 8.31 17.44 -2.14
N ASN A 128 8.89 18.29 -1.31
CA ASN A 128 8.29 19.58 -0.96
C ASN A 128 8.01 20.50 -2.17
N ALA A 129 8.80 20.40 -3.24
CA ALA A 129 8.62 21.22 -4.43
C ALA A 129 7.31 20.93 -5.18
N GLY A 130 6.74 19.73 -5.02
CA GLY A 130 5.47 19.33 -5.67
C GLY A 130 4.23 19.91 -5.00
N TRP A 131 4.33 20.31 -3.74
CA TRP A 131 3.17 20.75 -2.97
C TRP A 131 2.75 22.18 -3.25
N GLY A 132 1.45 22.41 -3.31
CA GLY A 132 0.78 23.70 -3.44
C GLY A 132 -0.52 23.74 -2.65
N PHE A 133 -1.22 24.87 -2.75
CA PHE A 133 -2.51 25.08 -2.13
C PHE A 133 -3.52 25.52 -3.19
N TYR A 134 -4.76 25.10 -3.01
CA TYR A 134 -5.91 25.56 -3.76
C TYR A 134 -6.96 26.09 -2.77
N GLY A 135 -7.28 27.39 -2.85
CA GLY A 135 -8.12 28.03 -1.84
C GLY A 135 -7.47 28.05 -0.46
N ASP A 136 -8.28 28.06 0.58
CA ASP A 136 -7.80 28.17 1.97
C ASP A 136 -7.49 26.82 2.61
N ASP A 137 -8.09 25.72 2.12
CA ASP A 137 -8.11 24.43 2.82
C ASP A 137 -7.67 23.22 1.99
N ALA A 138 -7.42 23.37 0.69
CA ALA A 138 -7.08 22.24 -0.17
C ALA A 138 -5.61 22.21 -0.58
N TYR A 139 -5.00 21.07 -0.42
CA TYR A 139 -3.64 20.82 -0.91
C TYR A 139 -3.67 20.32 -2.36
N THR A 140 -2.65 20.72 -3.11
CA THR A 140 -2.40 20.23 -4.46
C THR A 140 -0.99 19.66 -4.58
N TYR A 141 -0.81 18.70 -5.48
CA TYR A 141 0.48 18.10 -5.76
C TYR A 141 0.69 17.93 -7.26
N TYR A 142 1.77 18.47 -7.75
CA TYR A 142 2.28 18.21 -9.10
C TYR A 142 3.80 18.14 -9.06
N ASP A 143 4.37 17.13 -9.70
CA ASP A 143 5.80 17.00 -9.87
C ASP A 143 6.14 16.51 -11.28
N ALA A 144 6.96 17.29 -11.98
CA ALA A 144 7.46 16.98 -13.32
C ALA A 144 8.66 16.01 -13.30
N ASP A 145 9.21 15.72 -12.11
CA ASP A 145 10.37 14.87 -11.94
C ASP A 145 10.01 13.61 -11.14
N ARG A 146 10.76 12.53 -11.35
CA ARG A 146 10.61 11.29 -10.59
C ARG A 146 11.71 11.17 -9.52
N VAL A 147 11.71 12.12 -8.59
CA VAL A 147 12.67 12.21 -7.47
C VAL A 147 11.92 12.43 -6.17
N GLY A 148 12.47 11.93 -5.07
CA GLY A 148 11.90 12.09 -3.74
C GLY A 148 11.89 10.79 -2.94
N GLY A 149 11.22 10.81 -1.80
CA GLY A 149 10.94 9.62 -1.00
C GLY A 149 9.71 8.89 -1.53
N GLY A 150 9.77 7.57 -1.67
CA GLY A 150 8.59 6.77 -2.02
C GLY A 150 7.52 6.89 -0.93
N HIS A 151 6.27 7.11 -1.34
CA HIS A 151 5.13 7.23 -0.45
C HIS A 151 3.90 6.53 -1.03
N ALA A 152 3.22 5.73 -0.19
CA ALA A 152 2.00 5.03 -0.56
C ALA A 152 0.77 5.82 -0.12
N VAL A 153 -0.23 5.90 -0.97
CA VAL A 153 -1.48 6.64 -0.77
C VAL A 153 -2.66 5.90 -1.39
N MET A 154 -3.88 6.39 -1.11
CA MET A 154 -5.10 5.89 -1.73
C MET A 154 -5.70 6.95 -2.66
N ILE A 155 -5.99 6.60 -3.90
CA ILE A 155 -6.80 7.42 -4.80
C ILE A 155 -8.26 7.06 -4.54
N VAL A 156 -9.04 8.07 -4.15
CA VAL A 156 -10.45 7.89 -3.72
C VAL A 156 -11.44 8.60 -4.63
N GLY A 157 -10.94 9.33 -5.62
CA GLY A 157 -11.79 10.05 -6.56
C GLY A 157 -10.98 10.76 -7.66
N TRP A 158 -11.66 11.54 -8.45
CA TRP A 158 -11.06 12.35 -9.51
C TRP A 158 -11.97 13.50 -9.93
N ASP A 159 -11.38 14.49 -10.60
CA ASP A 159 -12.08 15.52 -11.35
C ASP A 159 -11.34 15.79 -12.66
N ASP A 160 -11.96 15.44 -13.79
CA ASP A 160 -11.38 15.64 -15.13
C ASP A 160 -11.26 17.12 -15.52
N ASN A 161 -12.02 17.98 -14.86
CA ASN A 161 -12.03 19.42 -15.09
C ASN A 161 -11.26 20.22 -14.03
N PHE A 162 -10.62 19.55 -13.06
CA PHE A 162 -9.84 20.24 -12.05
C PHE A 162 -8.81 21.13 -12.73
N SER A 163 -8.93 22.45 -12.53
CA SER A 163 -8.11 23.41 -13.28
C SER A 163 -6.64 23.27 -12.92
N LYS A 164 -5.80 23.26 -13.93
CA LYS A 164 -4.35 23.37 -13.76
C LYS A 164 -3.92 24.63 -13.03
N ASP A 165 -4.74 25.68 -13.08
CA ASP A 165 -4.46 26.96 -12.42
C ASP A 165 -4.63 26.88 -10.90
N ASN A 166 -5.20 25.81 -10.38
CA ASN A 166 -5.29 25.53 -8.95
C ASN A 166 -3.96 25.01 -8.36
N PHE A 167 -3.02 24.65 -9.23
CA PHE A 167 -1.69 24.23 -8.78
C PHE A 167 -0.75 25.42 -8.61
N ARG A 168 0.35 25.18 -7.92
CA ARG A 168 1.36 26.21 -7.63
C ARG A 168 1.82 26.87 -8.93
N GLU A 169 1.82 28.19 -8.98
CA GLU A 169 2.17 28.96 -10.19
C GLU A 169 3.57 28.65 -10.73
N THR A 170 4.53 28.46 -9.84
CA THR A 170 5.93 28.15 -10.20
C THR A 170 6.15 26.68 -10.59
N ASN A 171 5.13 25.83 -10.41
CA ASN A 171 5.18 24.40 -10.75
C ASN A 171 3.78 23.95 -11.16
N ARG A 172 3.37 24.31 -12.38
CA ARG A 172 2.01 24.12 -12.90
C ARG A 172 2.00 22.99 -13.94
N PRO A 173 1.03 22.05 -13.86
CA PRO A 173 0.85 21.03 -14.88
C PRO A 173 0.41 21.65 -16.22
N ALA A 174 0.60 20.90 -17.30
CA ALA A 174 0.21 21.36 -18.64
C ALA A 174 -1.30 21.26 -18.89
N ASN A 175 -1.96 20.25 -18.31
CA ASN A 175 -3.36 19.92 -18.56
C ASN A 175 -4.21 20.02 -17.28
N ASN A 176 -5.52 20.16 -17.48
CA ASN A 176 -6.52 20.01 -16.43
C ASN A 176 -6.67 18.51 -16.05
N GLY A 177 -7.25 18.28 -14.90
CA GLY A 177 -7.59 16.97 -14.36
C GLY A 177 -6.68 16.57 -13.21
N ALA A 178 -7.30 15.99 -12.19
CA ALA A 178 -6.59 15.54 -10.99
C ALA A 178 -7.27 14.34 -10.35
N TRP A 179 -6.47 13.55 -9.68
CA TRP A 179 -6.89 12.53 -8.74
C TRP A 179 -7.12 13.15 -7.37
N LEU A 180 -8.22 12.77 -6.70
CA LEU A 180 -8.40 13.04 -5.29
C LEU A 180 -7.71 11.93 -4.50
N VAL A 181 -6.71 12.29 -3.73
CA VAL A 181 -5.85 11.37 -2.99
C VAL A 181 -6.09 11.51 -1.50
N ARG A 182 -6.25 10.39 -0.80
CA ARG A 182 -6.20 10.30 0.64
C ARG A 182 -4.81 9.89 1.11
N ASN A 183 -4.28 10.67 2.05
CA ASN A 183 -2.98 10.48 2.67
C ASN A 183 -3.11 9.73 4.01
N SER A 184 -1.97 9.38 4.61
CA SER A 184 -1.87 8.68 5.90
C SER A 184 -1.23 9.54 7.01
N TRP A 185 -1.23 10.88 6.86
CA TRP A 185 -0.56 11.79 7.80
C TRP A 185 -1.50 12.43 8.85
N GLY A 186 -2.66 11.83 9.09
CA GLY A 186 -3.71 12.39 9.94
C GLY A 186 -4.31 13.65 9.31
N ASP A 187 -4.64 14.66 10.12
CA ASP A 187 -5.28 15.89 9.64
C ASP A 187 -4.39 16.73 8.72
N TYR A 188 -3.08 16.48 8.72
CA TYR A 188 -2.14 17.22 7.88
C TYR A 188 -2.11 16.65 6.48
N LYS A 189 -2.61 17.41 5.50
CA LYS A 189 -2.71 16.98 4.09
C LYS A 189 -3.45 15.63 3.95
N ASP A 190 -4.50 15.41 4.75
CA ASP A 190 -5.26 14.17 4.74
C ASP A 190 -5.85 13.89 3.34
N TYR A 191 -6.34 14.94 2.68
CA TYR A 191 -6.75 14.88 1.28
C TYR A 191 -6.02 15.94 0.46
N PHE A 192 -5.68 15.57 -0.78
CA PHE A 192 -5.08 16.49 -1.73
C PHE A 192 -5.41 16.12 -3.18
N TRP A 193 -5.31 17.10 -4.07
CA TRP A 193 -5.47 16.91 -5.49
C TRP A 193 -4.12 16.69 -6.17
N MET A 194 -3.92 15.53 -6.77
CA MET A 194 -2.72 15.20 -7.55
C MET A 194 -3.01 15.32 -9.04
N SER A 195 -2.28 16.18 -9.74
CA SER A 195 -2.44 16.32 -11.19
C SER A 195 -2.24 14.99 -11.91
N TYR A 196 -3.04 14.75 -12.96
CA TYR A 196 -2.81 13.62 -13.87
C TYR A 196 -1.44 13.68 -14.56
N ASP A 197 -0.90 14.89 -14.73
CA ASP A 197 0.42 15.10 -15.34
C ASP A 197 1.61 14.78 -14.39
N THR A 198 1.33 14.36 -13.13
CA THR A 198 2.39 14.08 -12.15
C THR A 198 3.26 12.92 -12.60
N VAL A 199 4.52 13.22 -12.94
CA VAL A 199 5.51 12.23 -13.40
C VAL A 199 5.96 11.32 -12.26
N SER A 200 6.00 11.85 -11.03
CA SER A 200 6.40 11.10 -9.84
C SER A 200 5.39 10.03 -9.40
N LEU A 201 4.13 10.07 -9.89
CA LEU A 201 3.16 8.99 -9.68
C LEU A 201 3.69 7.72 -10.36
N ALA A 202 3.72 6.61 -9.62
CA ALA A 202 4.11 5.31 -10.16
C ALA A 202 3.09 4.84 -11.22
N ASP A 203 3.54 3.97 -12.10
CA ASP A 203 2.70 3.51 -13.21
C ASP A 203 1.64 2.50 -12.74
N THR A 204 1.87 1.86 -11.59
CA THR A 204 1.01 0.80 -11.06
C THR A 204 0.07 1.33 -9.99
N ALA A 205 -1.19 0.99 -10.11
CA ALA A 205 -2.23 1.13 -9.09
C ALA A 205 -2.73 -0.26 -8.66
N TRP A 206 -3.19 -0.37 -7.41
CA TRP A 206 -3.55 -1.64 -6.77
C TRP A 206 -4.94 -1.59 -6.17
N VAL A 207 -5.69 -2.68 -6.34
CA VAL A 207 -6.98 -2.91 -5.66
C VAL A 207 -6.93 -4.23 -4.93
N PHE A 208 -7.45 -4.27 -3.72
CA PHE A 208 -7.53 -5.48 -2.90
C PHE A 208 -8.99 -5.71 -2.53
N ASP A 209 -9.53 -6.83 -2.99
CA ASP A 209 -10.84 -7.31 -2.56
C ASP A 209 -10.67 -8.25 -1.39
N VAL A 210 -11.33 -7.94 -0.30
CA VAL A 210 -11.31 -8.75 0.91
C VAL A 210 -12.73 -9.18 1.28
N THR A 211 -12.84 -10.35 1.88
CA THR A 211 -14.11 -10.88 2.42
C THR A 211 -13.87 -11.45 3.81
N GLY A 212 -14.93 -11.75 4.54
CA GLY A 212 -14.80 -12.35 5.87
C GLY A 212 -13.97 -13.62 5.86
N SER A 213 -13.29 -13.89 6.97
CA SER A 213 -12.37 -15.03 7.11
C SER A 213 -13.07 -16.41 7.19
N ASP A 214 -14.39 -16.44 7.17
CA ASP A 214 -15.23 -17.65 7.20
C ASP A 214 -15.57 -18.20 5.82
N ASN A 215 -14.89 -17.75 4.78
CA ASN A 215 -15.22 -18.06 3.39
C ASN A 215 -14.71 -19.43 2.89
N TYR A 216 -13.52 -19.86 3.35
CA TYR A 216 -12.88 -21.13 2.97
C TYR A 216 -12.13 -21.75 4.15
N ASP A 217 -12.04 -23.10 4.17
CA ASP A 217 -11.35 -23.83 5.23
C ASP A 217 -9.83 -23.87 5.05
N ASN A 218 -9.34 -23.75 3.82
CA ASN A 218 -7.92 -23.90 3.49
C ASN A 218 -7.47 -22.98 2.38
N ASN A 219 -6.22 -22.56 2.46
CA ASN A 219 -5.50 -21.85 1.42
C ASN A 219 -4.20 -22.59 1.10
N TYR A 220 -3.99 -22.94 -0.16
CA TYR A 220 -2.79 -23.64 -0.60
C TYR A 220 -1.98 -22.76 -1.54
N GLN A 221 -0.71 -22.55 -1.23
CA GLN A 221 0.20 -21.80 -2.05
C GLN A 221 1.42 -22.63 -2.43
N LEU A 222 1.87 -22.50 -3.67
CA LEU A 222 3.08 -23.16 -4.17
C LEU A 222 4.32 -22.30 -3.96
N ASP A 223 4.15 -20.99 -3.89
CA ASP A 223 5.23 -20.01 -3.73
C ASP A 223 4.69 -18.79 -2.99
N GLY A 224 5.05 -18.66 -1.73
CA GLY A 224 4.64 -17.55 -0.88
C GLY A 224 5.68 -16.44 -0.76
N GLY A 225 6.84 -16.58 -1.43
CA GLY A 225 8.01 -15.77 -1.18
C GLY A 225 7.99 -14.38 -1.77
N ILE A 226 8.32 -13.39 -0.95
CA ILE A 226 8.78 -12.09 -1.42
C ILE A 226 10.31 -12.18 -1.54
N ASN A 227 10.81 -12.62 -2.68
CA ASN A 227 12.23 -12.71 -2.90
C ASN A 227 12.70 -11.60 -3.84
N THR A 228 13.48 -10.67 -3.32
CA THR A 228 14.10 -9.61 -4.10
C THR A 228 15.39 -10.02 -4.82
N TYR A 229 15.83 -11.29 -4.69
CA TYR A 229 16.98 -11.79 -5.41
C TYR A 229 16.57 -12.36 -6.76
N LYS A 230 17.29 -12.00 -7.81
CA LYS A 230 17.25 -12.74 -9.08
C LYS A 230 17.73 -14.16 -8.81
N VAL A 231 16.84 -15.12 -8.93
CA VAL A 231 17.23 -16.53 -8.97
C VAL A 231 17.88 -16.75 -10.33
N SER A 232 19.19 -16.96 -10.35
CA SER A 232 19.94 -17.18 -11.58
C SER A 232 19.78 -18.59 -12.15
N ASN A 233 19.17 -19.52 -11.41
CA ASN A 233 18.94 -20.88 -11.84
C ASN A 233 17.51 -21.29 -11.53
N TYR A 234 16.68 -21.38 -12.56
CA TYR A 234 15.40 -22.05 -12.48
C TYR A 234 15.63 -23.54 -12.64
N THR A 235 15.37 -24.32 -11.60
CA THR A 235 15.07 -25.74 -11.78
C THR A 235 13.59 -25.80 -12.15
N THR A 236 13.29 -26.05 -13.41
CA THR A 236 11.95 -26.47 -13.82
C THR A 236 11.66 -27.76 -13.10
N MET A 237 10.71 -27.75 -12.16
CA MET A 237 10.06 -28.99 -11.76
C MET A 237 9.23 -29.48 -12.92
N ALA A 238 9.61 -30.65 -13.45
CA ALA A 238 8.85 -31.40 -14.43
C ALA A 238 7.76 -32.21 -13.72
#